data_8931eb779fd946c37472b011e950052f
#
_entry.id   8931eb779fd946c37472b011e950052f
#
_cell.length_a   1.000
_cell.length_b   1.000
_cell.length_c   1.000
_cell.angle_alpha   90.00
_cell.angle_beta   90.00
_cell.angle_gamma   90.00
#
_symmetry.space_group_name_H-M   'P 1'
#
loop_
_entity.id
_entity.type
_entity.pdbx_description
1 polymer ?
#
loop_
_entity_poly.entity_id
_entity_poly.type
_entity_poly.pdbx_seq_one_letter_code
_entity_poly.pdbx_strand_id
1 'polypeptide(L)'
;MMSPPSRHTRTTRALHWLQAALLLGLVALGWYLTGLDYYDRWYNDALFWHRALGLLAPLIAAGQLACRFQRRRHRAELPAAGAPWEQRAAAVTHRAFLLLMFLIPISGYLISTAAGAAVPLPGGWQLPAIAAINAPLRDLATTAHYWSAYTLATLAALHATATAKHHLIDHNPILRRMW
;
A
#
# COMPACT_ATOMS: atom_id res chain seq x y z
N MET A 1 -1.08 36.50 14.49
CA MET A 1 -2.02 35.64 13.75
C MET A 1 -1.22 34.48 13.16
N MET A 2 -1.39 33.23 13.67
CA MET A 2 -0.73 32.06 13.09
C MET A 2 -1.45 31.73 11.79
N SER A 3 -0.70 31.72 10.68
CA SER A 3 -1.24 31.27 9.38
C SER A 3 -1.79 29.85 9.52
N PRO A 4 -2.96 29.53 8.92
CA PRO A 4 -3.51 28.19 9.00
C PRO A 4 -2.48 27.17 8.44
N PRO A 5 -2.37 25.97 9.04
CA PRO A 5 -1.43 24.97 8.58
C PRO A 5 -1.70 24.64 7.12
N SER A 6 -0.67 24.71 6.29
CA SER A 6 -0.77 24.37 4.86
C SER A 6 -1.21 22.89 4.72
N ARG A 7 -2.37 22.69 4.08
CA ARG A 7 -2.97 21.34 3.89
C ARG A 7 -2.52 20.73 2.55
N HIS A 8 -2.54 19.41 2.49
CA HIS A 8 -2.46 18.70 1.22
C HIS A 8 -3.72 18.96 0.36
N THR A 9 -3.60 18.85 -0.96
CA THR A 9 -4.76 18.97 -1.86
C THR A 9 -5.83 17.92 -1.52
N ARG A 10 -7.09 18.21 -1.84
CA ARG A 10 -8.19 17.25 -1.64
C ARG A 10 -7.90 15.89 -2.29
N THR A 11 -7.38 15.91 -3.52
CA THR A 11 -7.00 14.69 -4.25
C THR A 11 -5.91 13.89 -3.51
N THR A 12 -4.85 14.54 -3.04
CA THR A 12 -3.78 13.85 -2.27
C THR A 12 -4.33 13.21 -1.00
N ARG A 13 -5.22 13.90 -0.29
CA ARG A 13 -5.85 13.38 0.93
C ARG A 13 -6.77 12.20 0.64
N ALA A 14 -7.63 12.31 -0.38
CA ALA A 14 -8.54 11.24 -0.79
C ALA A 14 -7.76 9.99 -1.20
N LEU A 15 -6.74 10.12 -2.05
CA LEU A 15 -5.90 9.00 -2.46
C LEU A 15 -5.14 8.37 -1.28
N HIS A 16 -4.69 9.18 -0.32
CA HIS A 16 -4.01 8.67 0.88
C HIS A 16 -4.95 7.79 1.73
N TRP A 17 -6.13 8.30 2.06
CA TRP A 17 -7.08 7.57 2.90
C TRP A 17 -7.66 6.34 2.18
N LEU A 18 -7.91 6.45 0.87
CA LEU A 18 -8.32 5.31 0.06
C LEU A 18 -7.25 4.21 0.05
N GLN A 19 -5.98 4.59 -0.15
CA GLN A 19 -4.85 3.66 -0.09
C GLN A 19 -4.71 3.02 1.30
N ALA A 20 -4.82 3.80 2.37
CA ALA A 20 -4.73 3.30 3.74
C ALA A 20 -5.83 2.28 4.03
N ALA A 21 -7.08 2.60 3.69
CA ALA A 21 -8.21 1.68 3.87
C ALA A 21 -8.04 0.40 3.04
N LEU A 22 -7.62 0.54 1.77
CA LEU A 22 -7.37 -0.60 0.89
C LEU A 22 -6.27 -1.52 1.43
N LEU A 23 -5.15 -0.97 1.88
CA LEU A 23 -4.04 -1.76 2.41
C LEU A 23 -4.41 -2.47 3.72
N LEU A 24 -5.13 -1.81 4.63
CA LEU A 24 -5.63 -2.45 5.85
C LEU A 24 -6.57 -3.61 5.52
N GLY A 25 -7.49 -3.40 4.58
CA GLY A 25 -8.39 -4.45 4.11
C GLY A 25 -7.65 -5.62 3.46
N LEU A 26 -6.64 -5.34 2.62
CA LEU A 26 -5.81 -6.36 1.97
C LEU A 26 -4.96 -7.17 2.95
N VAL A 27 -4.38 -6.52 3.97
CA VAL A 27 -3.63 -7.20 5.04
C VAL A 27 -4.56 -8.12 5.84
N ALA A 28 -5.74 -7.61 6.24
CA ALA A 28 -6.73 -8.42 6.96
C ALA A 28 -7.23 -9.60 6.12
N LEU A 29 -7.54 -9.37 4.84
CA LEU A 29 -8.02 -10.41 3.93
C LEU A 29 -6.91 -11.42 3.60
N GLY A 30 -5.66 -10.97 3.44
CA GLY A 30 -4.50 -11.84 3.25
C GLY A 30 -4.25 -12.72 4.48
N TRP A 31 -4.35 -12.15 5.68
CA TRP A 31 -4.22 -12.91 6.91
C TRP A 31 -5.37 -13.93 7.06
N TYR A 32 -6.60 -13.53 6.76
CA TYR A 32 -7.74 -14.44 6.74
C TYR A 32 -7.49 -15.64 5.80
N LEU A 33 -6.97 -15.38 4.59
CA LEU A 33 -6.64 -16.42 3.61
C LEU A 33 -5.59 -17.44 4.12
N THR A 34 -4.63 -17.01 4.94
CA THR A 34 -3.63 -17.95 5.51
C THR A 34 -4.21 -18.92 6.53
N GLY A 35 -5.39 -18.64 7.06
CA GLY A 35 -6.12 -19.51 7.98
C GLY A 35 -7.17 -20.41 7.31
N LEU A 36 -7.40 -20.25 6.00
CA LEU A 36 -8.38 -21.06 5.26
C LEU A 36 -7.72 -22.25 4.57
N ASP A 37 -8.45 -23.37 4.52
CA ASP A 37 -8.14 -24.50 3.65
C ASP A 37 -8.75 -24.29 2.26
N TYR A 38 -8.21 -24.99 1.26
CA TYR A 38 -8.71 -24.97 -0.12
C TYR A 38 -10.19 -25.36 -0.23
N TYR A 39 -10.67 -26.22 0.66
CA TYR A 39 -12.07 -26.69 0.70
C TYR A 39 -12.99 -25.77 1.50
N ASP A 40 -12.46 -24.71 2.12
CA ASP A 40 -13.28 -23.76 2.84
C ASP A 40 -14.21 -23.01 1.88
N ARG A 41 -15.46 -22.90 2.26
CA ARG A 41 -16.51 -22.23 1.50
C ARG A 41 -16.13 -20.82 1.04
N TRP A 42 -15.35 -20.09 1.84
CA TRP A 42 -14.99 -18.70 1.58
C TRP A 42 -13.63 -18.52 0.87
N TYR A 43 -12.87 -19.61 0.69
CA TYR A 43 -11.51 -19.52 0.13
C TYR A 43 -11.48 -18.84 -1.25
N ASN A 44 -12.32 -19.31 -2.17
CA ASN A 44 -12.31 -18.80 -3.56
C ASN A 44 -12.76 -17.33 -3.63
N ASP A 45 -13.80 -16.94 -2.87
CA ASP A 45 -14.29 -15.56 -2.84
C ASP A 45 -13.27 -14.61 -2.20
N ALA A 46 -12.68 -15.02 -1.08
CA ALA A 46 -11.63 -14.25 -0.41
C ALA A 46 -10.41 -14.05 -1.32
N LEU A 47 -9.97 -15.12 -2.00
CA LEU A 47 -8.86 -15.08 -2.93
C LEU A 47 -9.15 -14.19 -4.15
N PHE A 48 -10.36 -14.29 -4.70
CA PHE A 48 -10.81 -13.44 -5.80
C PHE A 48 -10.73 -11.96 -5.44
N TRP A 49 -11.32 -11.58 -4.30
CA TRP A 49 -11.30 -10.18 -3.86
C TRP A 49 -9.92 -9.70 -3.45
N HIS A 50 -9.10 -10.54 -2.81
CA HIS A 50 -7.72 -10.19 -2.50
C HIS A 50 -6.91 -9.87 -3.75
N ARG A 51 -7.04 -10.67 -4.81
CA ARG A 51 -6.37 -10.43 -6.11
C ARG A 51 -6.89 -9.18 -6.78
N ALA A 52 -8.20 -9.03 -6.89
CA ALA A 52 -8.84 -7.89 -7.57
C ALA A 52 -8.50 -6.55 -6.88
N LEU A 53 -8.63 -6.49 -5.56
CA LEU A 53 -8.31 -5.30 -4.77
C LEU A 53 -6.80 -5.04 -4.72
N GLY A 54 -5.98 -6.11 -4.70
CA GLY A 54 -4.52 -6.00 -4.73
C GLY A 54 -3.99 -5.29 -5.98
N LEU A 55 -4.66 -5.47 -7.12
CA LEU A 55 -4.31 -4.78 -8.37
C LEU A 55 -4.67 -3.28 -8.38
N LEU A 56 -5.57 -2.82 -7.49
CA LEU A 56 -5.88 -1.40 -7.34
C LEU A 56 -4.77 -0.64 -6.58
N ALA A 57 -4.06 -1.31 -5.68
CA ALA A 57 -3.06 -0.68 -4.83
C ALA A 57 -1.95 0.05 -5.63
N PRO A 58 -1.30 -0.55 -6.65
CA PRO A 58 -0.29 0.13 -7.45
C PRO A 58 -0.87 1.27 -8.30
N LEU A 59 -2.14 1.19 -8.72
CA LEU A 59 -2.79 2.28 -9.48
C LEU A 59 -2.99 3.51 -8.61
N ILE A 60 -3.46 3.34 -7.36
CA ILE A 60 -3.61 4.44 -6.41
C ILE A 60 -2.23 5.00 -6.05
N ALA A 61 -1.22 4.14 -5.84
CA ALA A 61 0.15 4.56 -5.57
C ALA A 61 0.75 5.39 -6.72
N ALA A 62 0.49 5.00 -7.97
CA ALA A 62 0.88 5.78 -9.15
C ALA A 62 0.20 7.15 -9.18
N GLY A 63 -1.09 7.24 -8.85
CA GLY A 63 -1.82 8.50 -8.69
C GLY A 63 -1.20 9.40 -7.61
N GLN A 64 -0.85 8.84 -6.46
CA GLN A 64 -0.16 9.57 -5.38
C GLN A 64 1.21 10.08 -5.83
N LEU A 65 1.97 9.26 -6.57
CA LEU A 65 3.26 9.64 -7.12
C LEU A 65 3.13 10.79 -8.12
N ALA A 66 2.14 10.74 -9.01
CA ALA A 66 1.83 11.82 -9.93
C ALA A 66 1.52 13.14 -9.21
N CYS A 67 0.66 13.09 -8.17
CA CYS A 67 0.38 14.25 -7.32
C CYS A 67 1.65 14.79 -6.63
N ARG A 68 2.55 13.92 -6.20
CA ARG A 68 3.84 14.32 -5.60
C ARG A 68 4.75 15.03 -6.61
N PHE A 69 4.83 14.53 -7.84
CA PHE A 69 5.63 15.18 -8.90
C PHE A 69 5.07 16.55 -9.27
N GLN A 70 3.75 16.68 -9.42
CA GLN A 70 3.11 17.97 -9.70
C GLN A 70 3.42 18.99 -8.61
N ARG A 71 3.33 18.59 -7.34
CA ARG A 71 3.64 19.49 -6.21
C ARG A 71 5.09 19.94 -6.18
N ARG A 72 6.05 19.06 -6.47
CA ARG A 72 7.48 19.43 -6.56
C ARG A 72 7.72 20.49 -7.63
N ARG A 73 7.04 20.39 -8.78
CA ARG A 73 7.13 21.38 -9.84
C ARG A 73 6.64 22.78 -9.40
N HIS A 74 5.65 22.82 -8.51
CA HIS A 74 5.07 24.07 -8.00
C HIS A 74 5.70 24.56 -6.68
N ARG A 75 6.85 24.01 -6.26
CA ARG A 75 7.59 24.36 -5.03
C ARG A 75 6.73 24.40 -3.74
N ALA A 76 5.63 23.68 -3.69
CA ALA A 76 4.75 23.63 -2.52
C ALA A 76 5.23 22.56 -1.51
N GLU A 77 6.44 22.72 -0.97
CA GLU A 77 6.93 21.84 0.08
C GLU A 77 6.32 22.26 1.44
N LEU A 78 5.73 21.28 2.12
CA LEU A 78 5.24 21.50 3.49
C LEU A 78 6.42 21.35 4.46
N PRO A 79 6.50 22.18 5.51
CA PRO A 79 7.55 22.08 6.51
C PRO A 79 7.62 20.65 7.07
N ALA A 80 8.82 20.10 7.18
CA ALA A 80 9.04 18.82 7.82
C ALA A 80 8.73 18.91 9.32
N ALA A 81 8.20 17.84 9.90
CA ALA A 81 7.91 17.76 11.33
C ALA A 81 8.96 16.92 12.04
N GLY A 82 9.21 17.25 13.33
CA GLY A 82 10.09 16.47 14.19
C GLY A 82 11.58 16.75 14.03
N ALA A 83 12.40 16.02 14.79
CA ALA A 83 13.85 16.11 14.76
C ALA A 83 14.45 15.61 13.42
N PRO A 84 15.69 15.98 13.06
CA PRO A 84 16.29 15.58 11.79
C PRO A 84 16.30 14.07 11.54
N TRP A 85 16.49 13.26 12.58
CA TRP A 85 16.44 11.80 12.46
C TRP A 85 15.02 11.29 12.18
N GLU A 86 13.98 11.88 12.78
CA GLU A 86 12.57 11.53 12.51
C GLU A 86 12.18 11.87 11.08
N GLN A 87 12.66 13.00 10.56
CA GLN A 87 12.47 13.38 9.16
C GLN A 87 13.12 12.38 8.18
N ARG A 88 14.33 11.90 8.52
CA ARG A 88 15.02 10.86 7.74
C ARG A 88 14.26 9.54 7.81
N ALA A 89 13.83 9.12 9.00
CA ALA A 89 13.02 7.92 9.18
C ALA A 89 11.71 7.99 8.37
N ALA A 90 11.00 9.11 8.43
CA ALA A 90 9.80 9.33 7.62
C ALA A 90 10.09 9.24 6.11
N ALA A 91 11.21 9.82 5.64
CA ALA A 91 11.60 9.77 4.23
C ALA A 91 11.89 8.32 3.78
N VAL A 92 12.59 7.53 4.61
CA VAL A 92 12.87 6.12 4.35
C VAL A 92 11.57 5.30 4.32
N THR A 93 10.71 5.48 5.32
CA THR A 93 9.40 4.80 5.41
C THR A 93 8.53 5.08 4.19
N HIS A 94 8.44 6.33 3.73
CA HIS A 94 7.66 6.66 2.54
C HIS A 94 8.24 6.06 1.24
N ARG A 95 9.58 5.93 1.14
CA ARG A 95 10.20 5.24 0.01
C ARG A 95 9.95 3.73 0.07
N ALA A 96 10.03 3.15 1.28
CA ALA A 96 9.72 1.73 1.49
C ALA A 96 8.25 1.43 1.15
N PHE A 97 7.30 2.27 1.57
CA PHE A 97 5.90 2.13 1.16
C PHE A 97 5.76 2.13 -0.36
N LEU A 98 6.37 3.11 -1.04
CA LEU A 98 6.28 3.18 -2.50
C LEU A 98 6.82 1.90 -3.15
N LEU A 99 7.97 1.38 -2.70
CA LEU A 99 8.54 0.13 -3.21
C LEU A 99 7.61 -1.05 -2.96
N LEU A 100 7.10 -1.19 -1.74
CA LEU A 100 6.24 -2.31 -1.35
C LEU A 100 4.88 -2.29 -2.07
N MET A 101 4.33 -1.10 -2.35
CA MET A 101 3.08 -0.95 -3.12
C MET A 101 3.17 -1.45 -4.56
N PHE A 102 4.37 -1.64 -5.10
CA PHE A 102 4.58 -2.28 -6.40
C PHE A 102 5.08 -3.73 -6.25
N LEU A 103 5.99 -3.98 -5.33
CA LEU A 103 6.57 -5.32 -5.13
C LEU A 103 5.52 -6.35 -4.73
N ILE A 104 4.63 -6.01 -3.79
CA ILE A 104 3.59 -6.93 -3.29
C ILE A 104 2.61 -7.33 -4.40
N PRO A 105 2.01 -6.43 -5.19
CA PRO A 105 1.13 -6.82 -6.29
C PRO A 105 1.85 -7.58 -7.40
N ILE A 106 3.10 -7.23 -7.72
CA ILE A 106 3.90 -7.96 -8.72
C ILE A 106 4.13 -9.41 -8.27
N SER A 107 4.57 -9.61 -7.03
CA SER A 107 4.75 -10.96 -6.50
C SER A 107 3.43 -11.74 -6.43
N GLY A 108 2.33 -11.10 -6.00
CA GLY A 108 0.99 -11.71 -5.98
C GLY A 108 0.47 -12.08 -7.37
N TYR A 109 0.76 -11.26 -8.38
CA TYR A 109 0.46 -11.59 -9.77
C TYR A 109 1.26 -12.82 -10.24
N LEU A 110 2.56 -12.87 -9.99
CA LEU A 110 3.41 -14.01 -10.36
C LEU A 110 2.92 -15.31 -9.70
N ILE A 111 2.54 -15.28 -8.43
CA ILE A 111 1.95 -16.45 -7.74
C ILE A 111 0.67 -16.88 -8.45
N SER A 112 -0.21 -15.93 -8.74
CA SER A 112 -1.54 -16.20 -9.29
C SER A 112 -1.49 -16.75 -10.71
N THR A 113 -0.49 -16.35 -11.49
CA THR A 113 -0.32 -16.73 -12.91
C THR A 113 0.72 -17.80 -13.13
N ALA A 114 1.28 -18.38 -12.07
CA ALA A 114 2.39 -19.33 -12.13
C ALA A 114 2.13 -20.53 -13.09
N ALA A 115 0.89 -21.03 -13.10
CA ALA A 115 0.48 -22.13 -13.99
C ALA A 115 0.05 -21.67 -15.41
N GLY A 116 0.27 -20.42 -15.77
CA GLY A 116 -0.17 -19.87 -17.06
C GLY A 116 -1.66 -19.49 -17.11
N ALA A 117 -2.39 -19.57 -15.98
CA ALA A 117 -3.80 -19.21 -15.93
C ALA A 117 -3.98 -17.68 -15.75
N ALA A 118 -5.02 -17.13 -16.38
CA ALA A 118 -5.38 -15.74 -16.21
C ALA A 118 -5.98 -15.49 -14.81
N VAL A 119 -5.82 -14.26 -14.29
CA VAL A 119 -6.44 -13.82 -13.04
C VAL A 119 -7.84 -13.28 -13.34
N PRO A 120 -8.90 -13.87 -12.78
CA PRO A 120 -10.26 -13.35 -12.94
C PRO A 120 -10.43 -12.05 -12.17
N LEU A 121 -11.14 -11.09 -12.78
CA LEU A 121 -11.44 -9.77 -12.24
C LEU A 121 -12.95 -9.51 -12.23
N PRO A 122 -13.45 -8.56 -11.41
CA PRO A 122 -14.84 -8.17 -11.42
C PRO A 122 -15.33 -7.75 -12.81
N GLY A 123 -16.58 -8.07 -13.12
CA GLY A 123 -17.18 -7.75 -14.43
C GLY A 123 -16.81 -8.75 -15.55
N GLY A 124 -16.25 -9.92 -15.22
CA GLY A 124 -15.90 -10.96 -16.19
C GLY A 124 -14.57 -10.70 -16.92
N TRP A 125 -13.83 -9.65 -16.53
CA TRP A 125 -12.50 -9.38 -17.07
C TRP A 125 -11.49 -10.41 -16.59
N GLN A 126 -10.48 -10.64 -17.41
CA GLN A 126 -9.38 -11.54 -17.07
C GLN A 126 -8.06 -10.84 -17.36
N LEU A 127 -7.16 -10.81 -16.37
CA LEU A 127 -5.79 -10.37 -16.57
C LEU A 127 -4.97 -11.58 -17.05
N PRO A 128 -4.47 -11.57 -18.30
CA PRO A 128 -3.76 -12.71 -18.84
C PRO A 128 -2.45 -12.99 -18.11
N ALA A 129 -2.01 -14.22 -18.05
CA ALA A 129 -0.66 -14.56 -17.64
C ALA A 129 0.34 -14.12 -18.73
N ILE A 130 1.37 -13.37 -18.36
CA ILE A 130 2.45 -12.98 -19.30
C ILE A 130 3.27 -14.22 -19.67
N ALA A 131 3.58 -15.08 -18.67
CA ALA A 131 4.27 -16.34 -18.85
C ALA A 131 3.97 -17.28 -17.67
N ALA A 132 3.99 -18.58 -17.91
CA ALA A 132 4.10 -19.57 -16.84
C ALA A 132 5.51 -19.51 -16.23
N ILE A 133 5.62 -19.69 -14.93
CA ILE A 133 6.89 -19.70 -14.21
C ILE A 133 7.12 -21.05 -13.53
N ASN A 134 8.38 -21.41 -13.33
CA ASN A 134 8.75 -22.64 -12.63
C ASN A 134 8.47 -22.59 -11.13
N ALA A 135 8.43 -23.74 -10.46
CA ALA A 135 8.16 -23.83 -9.04
C ALA A 135 9.12 -23.01 -8.17
N PRO A 136 10.46 -23.03 -8.38
CA PRO A 136 11.37 -22.20 -7.58
C PRO A 136 11.06 -20.69 -7.63
N LEU A 137 10.71 -20.17 -8.81
CA LEU A 137 10.38 -18.76 -8.96
C LEU A 137 9.03 -18.41 -8.30
N ARG A 138 8.05 -19.33 -8.41
CA ARG A 138 6.77 -19.20 -7.69
C ARG A 138 6.98 -19.14 -6.17
N ASP A 139 7.83 -20.03 -5.63
CA ASP A 139 8.09 -20.12 -4.20
C ASP A 139 8.85 -18.88 -3.70
N LEU A 140 9.78 -18.35 -4.51
CA LEU A 140 10.42 -17.07 -4.24
C LEU A 140 9.40 -15.92 -4.23
N ALA A 141 8.50 -15.87 -5.21
CA ALA A 141 7.44 -14.85 -5.27
C ALA A 141 6.50 -14.95 -4.06
N THR A 142 6.17 -16.17 -3.61
CA THR A 142 5.35 -16.41 -2.42
C THR A 142 6.03 -15.90 -1.16
N THR A 143 7.32 -16.23 -0.99
CA THR A 143 8.13 -15.76 0.14
C THR A 143 8.26 -14.23 0.14
N ALA A 144 8.52 -13.65 -1.03
CA ALA A 144 8.62 -12.20 -1.19
C ALA A 144 7.29 -11.50 -0.87
N HIS A 145 6.16 -12.03 -1.38
CA HIS A 145 4.82 -11.49 -1.11
C HIS A 145 4.52 -11.49 0.39
N TYR A 146 4.72 -12.64 1.03
CA TYR A 146 4.46 -12.84 2.46
C TYR A 146 5.26 -11.84 3.31
N TRP A 147 6.58 -11.85 3.22
CA TRP A 147 7.42 -10.98 4.04
C TRP A 147 7.26 -9.49 3.73
N SER A 148 7.03 -9.15 2.47
CA SER A 148 6.75 -7.77 2.09
C SER A 148 5.42 -7.27 2.66
N ALA A 149 4.39 -8.11 2.73
CA ALA A 149 3.10 -7.77 3.34
C ALA A 149 3.24 -7.52 4.85
N TYR A 150 3.96 -8.37 5.58
CA TYR A 150 4.26 -8.14 7.01
C TYR A 150 5.09 -6.88 7.23
N THR A 151 6.10 -6.65 6.39
CA THR A 151 6.90 -5.42 6.44
C THR A 151 6.03 -4.18 6.21
N LEU A 152 5.12 -4.22 5.22
CA LEU A 152 4.17 -3.14 4.97
C LEU A 152 3.28 -2.87 6.19
N ALA A 153 2.70 -3.92 6.79
CA ALA A 153 1.83 -3.81 7.95
C ALA A 153 2.57 -3.20 9.16
N THR A 154 3.79 -3.65 9.42
CA THR A 154 4.65 -3.12 10.50
C THR A 154 4.98 -1.66 10.26
N LEU A 155 5.40 -1.29 9.05
CA LEU A 155 5.70 0.10 8.71
C LEU A 155 4.45 0.99 8.80
N ALA A 156 3.27 0.48 8.43
CA ALA A 156 2.00 1.22 8.55
C ALA A 156 1.65 1.48 10.02
N ALA A 157 1.82 0.50 10.91
CA ALA A 157 1.63 0.67 12.35
C ALA A 157 2.61 1.70 12.92
N LEU A 158 3.90 1.60 12.60
CA LEU A 158 4.92 2.56 13.01
C LEU A 158 4.65 3.98 12.48
N HIS A 159 4.22 4.10 11.23
CA HIS A 159 3.85 5.38 10.63
C HIS A 159 2.64 6.02 11.32
N ALA A 160 1.61 5.24 11.63
CA ALA A 160 0.43 5.71 12.34
C ALA A 160 0.77 6.16 13.77
N THR A 161 1.57 5.37 14.50
CA THR A 161 2.01 5.72 15.87
C THR A 161 2.91 6.95 15.89
N ALA A 162 3.85 7.09 14.94
CA ALA A 162 4.69 8.27 14.82
C ALA A 162 3.85 9.53 14.51
N THR A 163 2.84 9.40 13.63
CA THR A 163 1.92 10.51 13.33
C THR A 163 1.09 10.89 14.55
N ALA A 164 0.60 9.92 15.32
CA ALA A 164 -0.12 10.13 16.57
C ALA A 164 0.78 10.82 17.61
N LYS A 165 2.03 10.35 17.80
CA LYS A 165 3.02 10.98 18.68
C LYS A 165 3.24 12.45 18.33
N HIS A 166 3.51 12.76 17.06
CA HIS A 166 3.69 14.14 16.63
C HIS A 166 2.46 15.01 16.85
N HIS A 167 1.26 14.44 16.69
CA HIS A 167 0.03 15.20 16.87
C HIS A 167 -0.32 15.42 18.33
N LEU A 168 -0.21 14.38 19.19
CA LEU A 168 -0.69 14.38 20.57
C LEU A 168 0.38 14.83 21.56
N ILE A 169 1.64 14.44 21.37
CA ILE A 169 2.74 14.69 22.30
C ILE A 169 3.54 15.92 21.89
N ASP A 170 3.94 16.02 20.62
CA ASP A 170 4.76 17.14 20.14
C ASP A 170 3.89 18.37 19.77
N HIS A 171 2.55 18.28 19.93
CA HIS A 171 1.59 19.32 19.59
C HIS A 171 1.74 19.87 18.16
N ASN A 172 2.29 19.07 17.24
CA ASN A 172 2.44 19.42 15.83
C ASN A 172 1.20 18.97 15.04
N PRO A 173 0.45 19.88 14.41
CA PRO A 173 -0.81 19.55 13.73
C PRO A 173 -0.62 18.77 12.41
N ILE A 174 0.34 17.83 12.36
CA ILE A 174 0.68 17.06 11.16
C ILE A 174 -0.52 16.25 10.64
N LEU A 175 -1.32 15.68 11.52
CA LEU A 175 -2.52 14.93 11.17
C LEU A 175 -3.54 15.83 10.46
N ARG A 176 -3.69 17.10 10.89
CA ARG A 176 -4.61 18.07 10.26
C ARG A 176 -4.25 18.43 8.82
N ARG A 177 -3.03 18.11 8.37
CA ARG A 177 -2.62 18.30 6.97
C ARG A 177 -3.27 17.27 6.04
N MET A 178 -3.74 16.14 6.61
CA MET A 178 -4.39 15.02 5.90
C MET A 178 -5.90 14.93 6.15
N TRP A 179 -6.46 15.88 6.89
CA TRP A 179 -7.91 16.03 7.12
C TRP A 179 -8.50 17.17 6.29
#